data_95dff7a8dffd9c9a0ef06160f2c00749
#
_entry.id   95dff7a8dffd9c9a0ef06160f2c00749
#
_cell.length_a   1.000
_cell.length_b   1.000
_cell.length_c   1.000
_cell.angle_alpha   90.00
_cell.angle_beta   90.00
_cell.angle_gamma   90.00
#
_symmetry.space_group_name_H-M   'P 1'
#
loop_
_entity.id
_entity.type
_entity.pdbx_description
1 polymer ?
#
loop_
_entity_poly.entity_id
_entity_poly.type
_entity_poly.pdbx_seq_one_letter_code
_entity_poly.pdbx_strand_id
1 'polypeptide(L)'
;MSVQTDVSLNPIYIRSAQKWQQLALGLLCMASISSPQYVWTLLTKPFLERLDVHLPLLQVTFSLLIIFQTFLSPLQGKLIDRFGARRLIGVGTLFTGASWVGAAYSHSLWTLYMLYGVVGGIGTGIVYIGIVGQVVRWFPAQRGFAAGMVAAGYGMGAIVTTLPISVSLSHYGLTSTLLIFGVGFAALGGLASRGLRDAPSVTPVISHQACVERHYSSSQMLKQPLFWLLFFMMACMSTSGLMVTSQLASFAADVGVGQVLIWGMAALPLAMSLDRLTNGLTRPLFGWVSDRIGRENTMFVAFILEAGAMSLWLTFRHDPLLFILLSGVVFLGWGEIFSLFPATLTDTFGSQHAASNYGWLYMSQGVGSILGGPLAALLYQASHGWVPVFSLAIGLDILTALLAIAVLKPWRQRFISR
;
A
#
# COMPACT_ATOMS: atom_id res chain seq x y z
N MET A 1 -46.24 42.88 4.85
CA MET A 1 -44.93 43.00 4.16
C MET A 1 -44.04 41.89 4.67
N SER A 2 -44.05 40.75 4.00
CA SER A 2 -43.27 39.56 4.34
C SER A 2 -42.01 39.60 3.49
N VAL A 3 -40.86 39.78 4.17
CA VAL A 3 -39.53 39.65 3.53
C VAL A 3 -39.25 38.17 3.38
N GLN A 4 -39.47 37.66 2.18
CA GLN A 4 -38.92 36.37 1.74
C GLN A 4 -37.41 36.55 1.49
N THR A 5 -36.59 36.07 2.41
CA THR A 5 -35.16 35.87 2.17
C THR A 5 -35.01 34.56 1.42
N ASP A 6 -34.96 34.66 0.06
CA ASP A 6 -34.49 33.58 -0.82
C ASP A 6 -33.00 33.34 -0.56
N VAL A 7 -32.69 32.45 0.37
CA VAL A 7 -31.35 31.86 0.48
C VAL A 7 -31.32 30.69 -0.51
N SER A 8 -30.98 30.98 -1.73
CA SER A 8 -30.62 29.97 -2.73
C SER A 8 -29.31 29.33 -2.31
N LEU A 9 -29.38 28.31 -1.46
CA LEU A 9 -28.27 27.41 -1.15
C LEU A 9 -28.00 26.58 -2.40
N ASN A 10 -27.14 27.09 -3.28
CA ASN A 10 -26.56 26.29 -4.36
C ASN A 10 -25.82 25.10 -3.71
N PRO A 11 -26.26 23.85 -3.95
CA PRO A 11 -25.47 22.70 -3.52
C PRO A 11 -24.12 22.82 -4.24
N ILE A 12 -23.01 22.83 -3.48
CA ILE A 12 -21.67 22.79 -4.06
C ILE A 12 -21.54 21.44 -4.74
N TYR A 13 -21.97 21.37 -5.99
CA TYR A 13 -21.70 20.24 -6.87
C TYR A 13 -20.18 20.18 -7.03
N ILE A 14 -19.53 19.19 -6.39
CA ILE A 14 -18.15 18.84 -6.71
C ILE A 14 -18.15 18.57 -8.22
N ARG A 15 -17.56 19.49 -9.00
CA ARG A 15 -17.51 19.30 -10.46
C ARG A 15 -16.85 17.95 -10.71
N SER A 16 -17.52 17.06 -11.41
CA SER A 16 -17.05 15.68 -11.67
C SER A 16 -15.59 15.67 -12.18
N ALA A 17 -15.27 16.62 -13.06
CA ALA A 17 -13.90 16.81 -13.56
C ALA A 17 -12.86 17.09 -12.46
N GLN A 18 -13.21 17.83 -11.41
CA GLN A 18 -12.27 18.20 -10.36
C GLN A 18 -11.86 17.00 -9.50
N LYS A 19 -12.80 16.13 -9.12
CA LYS A 19 -12.46 14.91 -8.34
C LYS A 19 -11.54 13.97 -9.12
N TRP A 20 -11.77 13.79 -10.42
CA TRP A 20 -10.92 12.95 -11.27
C TRP A 20 -9.53 13.57 -11.47
N GLN A 21 -9.45 14.90 -11.57
CA GLN A 21 -8.17 15.60 -11.59
C GLN A 21 -7.38 15.36 -10.28
N GLN A 22 -8.04 15.42 -9.11
CA GLN A 22 -7.37 15.12 -7.84
C GLN A 22 -6.90 13.67 -7.75
N LEU A 23 -7.68 12.72 -8.28
CA LEU A 23 -7.27 11.32 -8.37
C LEU A 23 -6.04 11.15 -9.27
N ALA A 24 -6.03 11.77 -10.45
CA ALA A 24 -4.89 11.72 -11.37
C ALA A 24 -3.62 12.32 -10.76
N LEU A 25 -3.72 13.47 -10.08
CA LEU A 25 -2.60 14.07 -9.36
C LEU A 25 -2.11 13.18 -8.22
N GLY A 26 -3.04 12.54 -7.50
CA GLY A 26 -2.72 11.54 -6.48
C GLY A 26 -1.96 10.35 -7.06
N LEU A 27 -2.38 9.82 -8.21
CA LEU A 27 -1.69 8.75 -8.93
C LEU A 27 -0.25 9.15 -9.31
N LEU A 28 -0.04 10.37 -9.81
CA LEU A 28 1.29 10.87 -10.14
C LEU A 28 2.19 11.00 -8.89
N CYS A 29 1.66 11.52 -7.79
CA CYS A 29 2.39 11.56 -6.52
C CYS A 29 2.76 10.15 -6.04
N MET A 30 1.84 9.19 -6.11
CA MET A 30 2.09 7.79 -5.70
C MET A 30 3.11 7.10 -6.59
N ALA A 31 3.04 7.32 -7.91
CA ALA A 31 4.03 6.79 -8.85
C ALA A 31 5.44 7.36 -8.59
N SER A 32 5.55 8.64 -8.21
CA SER A 32 6.84 9.28 -7.91
C SER A 32 7.56 8.73 -6.68
N ILE A 33 6.83 8.07 -5.77
CA ILE A 33 7.41 7.50 -4.54
C ILE A 33 7.52 5.96 -4.57
N SER A 34 7.14 5.34 -5.66
CA SER A 34 7.06 3.87 -5.81
C SER A 34 8.45 3.23 -5.92
N SER A 35 9.35 3.84 -6.69
CA SER A 35 10.64 3.27 -7.05
C SER A 35 11.58 2.98 -5.87
N PRO A 36 11.68 3.78 -4.81
CA PRO A 36 12.55 3.47 -3.66
C PRO A 36 12.33 2.08 -3.07
N GLN A 37 11.10 1.63 -3.01
CA GLN A 37 10.79 0.30 -2.49
C GLN A 37 10.94 -0.80 -3.55
N TYR A 38 10.40 -0.59 -4.75
CA TYR A 38 10.24 -1.67 -5.72
C TYR A 38 11.44 -1.90 -6.64
N VAL A 39 12.34 -0.91 -6.80
CA VAL A 39 13.57 -1.07 -7.60
C VAL A 39 14.83 -1.27 -6.75
N TRP A 40 14.71 -1.37 -5.41
CA TRP A 40 15.83 -1.57 -4.50
C TRP A 40 16.74 -2.73 -4.94
N THR A 41 16.15 -3.82 -5.42
CA THR A 41 16.89 -5.00 -5.90
C THR A 41 17.86 -4.69 -7.04
N LEU A 42 17.54 -3.73 -7.92
CA LEU A 42 18.44 -3.28 -8.98
C LEU A 42 19.62 -2.49 -8.45
N LEU A 43 19.42 -1.77 -7.34
CA LEU A 43 20.44 -0.92 -6.71
C LEU A 43 21.37 -1.73 -5.78
N THR A 44 20.95 -2.93 -5.37
CA THR A 44 21.67 -3.75 -4.37
C THR A 44 23.08 -4.08 -4.84
N LYS A 45 23.25 -4.64 -6.05
CA LYS A 45 24.59 -5.02 -6.57
C LYS A 45 25.52 -3.81 -6.72
N PRO A 46 25.11 -2.69 -7.37
CA PRO A 46 25.94 -1.49 -7.45
C PRO A 46 26.36 -0.90 -6.10
N PHE A 47 25.48 -0.96 -5.09
CA PHE A 47 25.84 -0.48 -3.74
C PHE A 47 26.77 -1.44 -3.02
N LEU A 48 26.65 -2.77 -3.17
CA LEU A 48 27.60 -3.74 -2.62
C LEU A 48 29.02 -3.49 -3.17
N GLU A 49 29.13 -3.28 -4.49
CA GLU A 49 30.41 -3.00 -5.13
C GLU A 49 31.01 -1.65 -4.69
N ARG A 50 30.17 -0.61 -4.50
CA ARG A 50 30.64 0.72 -4.07
C ARG A 50 31.07 0.79 -2.63
N LEU A 51 30.34 0.14 -1.73
CA LEU A 51 30.53 0.28 -0.28
C LEU A 51 31.41 -0.84 0.31
N ASP A 52 31.70 -1.88 -0.45
CA ASP A 52 32.47 -3.07 -0.05
C ASP A 52 31.93 -3.66 1.29
N VAL A 53 30.62 -3.92 1.34
CA VAL A 53 29.94 -4.43 2.52
C VAL A 53 29.21 -5.74 2.23
N HIS A 54 28.88 -6.50 3.30
CA HIS A 54 28.09 -7.71 3.15
C HIS A 54 26.60 -7.40 2.91
N LEU A 55 25.94 -8.24 2.11
CA LEU A 55 24.53 -8.11 1.75
C LEU A 55 23.58 -7.91 2.95
N PRO A 56 23.69 -8.64 4.08
CA PRO A 56 22.82 -8.44 5.23
C PRO A 56 22.87 -7.02 5.80
N LEU A 57 24.05 -6.41 5.86
CA LEU A 57 24.21 -5.03 6.33
C LEU A 57 23.57 -4.04 5.35
N LEU A 58 23.74 -4.25 4.04
CA LEU A 58 23.11 -3.40 3.04
C LEU A 58 21.58 -3.49 3.10
N GLN A 59 21.00 -4.67 3.35
CA GLN A 59 19.54 -4.86 3.45
C GLN A 59 18.92 -4.13 4.65
N VAL A 60 19.67 -3.75 5.67
CA VAL A 60 19.19 -2.87 6.76
C VAL A 60 18.70 -1.53 6.20
N THR A 61 19.30 -1.02 5.11
CA THR A 61 18.82 0.20 4.41
C THR A 61 17.35 0.08 4.01
N PHE A 62 17.00 -1.04 3.37
CA PHE A 62 15.63 -1.32 2.95
C PHE A 62 14.69 -1.51 4.13
N SER A 63 15.14 -2.21 5.17
CA SER A 63 14.36 -2.37 6.41
C SER A 63 14.06 -1.03 7.06
N LEU A 64 15.04 -0.14 7.14
CA LEU A 64 14.84 1.23 7.64
C LEU A 64 13.81 2.00 6.80
N LEU A 65 13.88 1.90 5.47
CA LEU A 65 12.89 2.54 4.60
C LEU A 65 11.47 2.09 4.95
N ILE A 66 11.22 0.80 5.10
CA ILE A 66 9.90 0.25 5.45
C ILE A 66 9.49 0.65 6.87
N ILE A 67 10.40 0.60 7.84
CA ILE A 67 10.13 0.98 9.24
C ILE A 67 9.71 2.45 9.31
N PHE A 68 10.48 3.36 8.72
CA PHE A 68 10.17 4.79 8.77
C PHE A 68 8.94 5.17 7.93
N GLN A 69 8.65 4.42 6.87
CA GLN A 69 7.42 4.56 6.09
C GLN A 69 6.18 4.15 6.89
N THR A 70 6.24 3.07 7.66
CA THR A 70 5.06 2.47 8.32
C THR A 70 4.90 2.89 9.77
N PHE A 71 5.94 2.84 10.61
CA PHE A 71 5.80 3.13 12.04
C PHE A 71 5.72 4.62 12.36
N LEU A 72 6.21 5.50 11.49
CA LEU A 72 6.00 6.94 11.64
C LEU A 72 4.68 7.43 11.03
N SER A 73 3.92 6.57 10.39
CA SER A 73 2.68 6.94 9.70
C SER A 73 1.63 7.62 10.60
N PRO A 74 1.46 7.30 11.91
CA PRO A 74 0.57 8.06 12.78
C PRO A 74 0.99 9.53 12.95
N LEU A 75 2.29 9.78 13.11
CA LEU A 75 2.83 11.13 13.22
C LEU A 75 2.69 11.88 11.89
N GLN A 76 3.04 11.21 10.78
CA GLN A 76 2.90 11.75 9.44
C GLN A 76 1.45 12.13 9.14
N GLY A 77 0.48 11.27 9.45
CA GLY A 77 -0.94 11.54 9.29
C GLY A 77 -1.42 12.73 10.13
N LYS A 78 -0.97 12.82 11.39
CA LYS A 78 -1.29 13.96 12.25
C LYS A 78 -0.73 15.29 11.71
N LEU A 79 0.48 15.26 11.16
CA LEU A 79 1.07 16.44 10.52
C LEU A 79 0.26 16.84 9.28
N ILE A 80 -0.17 15.87 8.46
CA ILE A 80 -0.98 16.10 7.27
C ILE A 80 -2.32 16.74 7.63
N ASP A 81 -3.02 16.21 8.62
CA ASP A 81 -4.30 16.77 9.07
C ASP A 81 -4.16 18.17 9.67
N ARG A 82 -2.99 18.50 10.27
CA ARG A 82 -2.72 19.80 10.87
C ARG A 82 -2.24 20.87 9.87
N PHE A 83 -1.32 20.50 8.95
CA PHE A 83 -0.66 21.46 8.06
C PHE A 83 -1.20 21.46 6.62
N GLY A 84 -2.13 20.54 6.33
CA GLY A 84 -2.74 20.36 5.02
C GLY A 84 -1.98 19.37 4.13
N ALA A 85 -2.75 18.54 3.41
CA ALA A 85 -2.23 17.47 2.57
C ALA A 85 -1.31 18.00 1.47
N ARG A 86 -1.71 19.06 0.75
CA ARG A 86 -0.94 19.65 -0.36
C ARG A 86 0.51 19.96 0.01
N ARG A 87 0.73 20.64 1.17
CA ARG A 87 2.07 21.07 1.60
C ARG A 87 2.92 19.88 2.01
N LEU A 88 2.37 19.00 2.84
CA LEU A 88 3.11 17.85 3.37
C LEU A 88 3.44 16.83 2.28
N ILE A 89 2.52 16.55 1.36
CA ILE A 89 2.78 15.68 0.21
C ILE A 89 3.92 16.25 -0.65
N GLY A 90 3.93 17.57 -0.90
CA GLY A 90 5.03 18.22 -1.60
C GLY A 90 6.37 18.06 -0.89
N VAL A 91 6.41 18.23 0.44
CA VAL A 91 7.62 17.99 1.25
C VAL A 91 8.02 16.52 1.20
N GLY A 92 7.05 15.59 1.29
CA GLY A 92 7.32 14.16 1.21
C GLY A 92 7.93 13.73 -0.13
N THR A 93 7.44 14.26 -1.25
CA THR A 93 8.03 13.98 -2.58
C THR A 93 9.44 14.55 -2.71
N LEU A 94 9.70 15.74 -2.14
CA LEU A 94 11.05 16.31 -2.08
C LEU A 94 11.98 15.42 -1.23
N PHE A 95 11.53 14.91 -0.09
CA PHE A 95 12.33 14.00 0.74
C PHE A 95 12.65 12.70 0.01
N THR A 96 11.67 12.14 -0.70
CA THR A 96 11.90 10.92 -1.51
C THR A 96 12.91 11.17 -2.63
N GLY A 97 12.82 12.28 -3.35
CA GLY A 97 13.81 12.63 -4.38
C GLY A 97 15.19 12.96 -3.79
N ALA A 98 15.23 13.74 -2.69
CA ALA A 98 16.46 14.08 -1.99
C ALA A 98 17.16 12.84 -1.40
N SER A 99 16.41 11.82 -1.00
CA SER A 99 16.98 10.56 -0.53
C SER A 99 17.78 9.84 -1.63
N TRP A 100 17.30 9.86 -2.86
CA TRP A 100 18.01 9.30 -4.02
C TRP A 100 19.23 10.15 -4.41
N VAL A 101 19.07 11.48 -4.45
CA VAL A 101 20.17 12.41 -4.73
C VAL A 101 21.26 12.27 -3.68
N GLY A 102 20.90 12.18 -2.40
CA GLY A 102 21.86 11.98 -1.32
C GLY A 102 22.52 10.60 -1.38
N ALA A 103 21.78 9.54 -1.70
CA ALA A 103 22.32 8.19 -1.89
C ALA A 103 23.32 8.12 -3.05
N ALA A 104 23.18 8.97 -4.07
CA ALA A 104 24.14 9.08 -5.19
C ALA A 104 25.58 9.40 -4.71
N TYR A 105 25.69 10.15 -3.62
CA TYR A 105 26.97 10.57 -3.03
C TYR A 105 27.32 9.79 -1.75
N SER A 106 26.59 8.72 -1.43
CA SER A 106 26.90 7.89 -0.25
C SER A 106 28.14 7.04 -0.48
N HIS A 107 29.17 7.26 0.36
CA HIS A 107 30.39 6.48 0.42
C HIS A 107 30.52 5.68 1.72
N SER A 108 29.49 5.72 2.58
CA SER A 108 29.42 4.92 3.79
C SER A 108 28.03 4.33 3.97
N LEU A 109 27.99 3.18 4.62
CA LEU A 109 26.75 2.49 4.94
C LEU A 109 25.81 3.35 5.83
N TRP A 110 26.36 4.07 6.79
CA TRP A 110 25.60 4.98 7.67
C TRP A 110 24.93 6.12 6.90
N THR A 111 25.65 6.71 5.95
CA THR A 111 25.07 7.77 5.08
C THR A 111 23.91 7.22 4.25
N LEU A 112 24.06 6.00 3.71
CA LEU A 112 23.00 5.34 2.95
C LEU A 112 21.80 5.00 3.86
N TYR A 113 22.02 4.52 5.09
CA TYR A 113 20.96 4.28 6.07
C TYR A 113 20.14 5.55 6.35
N MET A 114 20.82 6.68 6.60
CA MET A 114 20.15 7.93 6.92
C MET A 114 19.44 8.53 5.71
N LEU A 115 20.07 8.55 4.55
CA LEU A 115 19.50 9.20 3.38
C LEU A 115 18.46 8.32 2.69
N TYR A 116 18.84 7.10 2.26
CA TYR A 116 17.89 6.24 1.56
C TYR A 116 16.87 5.62 2.50
N GLY A 117 17.30 5.06 3.63
CA GLY A 117 16.43 4.40 4.60
C GLY A 117 15.53 5.39 5.34
N VAL A 118 16.11 6.29 6.13
CA VAL A 118 15.32 7.16 7.02
C VAL A 118 14.59 8.25 6.24
N VAL A 119 15.33 9.10 5.51
CA VAL A 119 14.73 10.22 4.76
C VAL A 119 13.79 9.72 3.66
N GLY A 120 14.18 8.68 2.92
CA GLY A 120 13.34 8.03 1.92
C GLY A 120 12.07 7.43 2.50
N GLY A 121 12.17 6.72 3.63
CA GLY A 121 11.03 6.14 4.34
C GLY A 121 10.06 7.21 4.86
N ILE A 122 10.56 8.28 5.47
CA ILE A 122 9.74 9.41 5.92
C ILE A 122 9.02 10.05 4.72
N GLY A 123 9.73 10.34 3.63
CA GLY A 123 9.16 10.95 2.44
C GLY A 123 8.05 10.10 1.82
N THR A 124 8.32 8.82 1.62
CA THR A 124 7.38 7.84 1.05
C THR A 124 6.14 7.69 1.93
N GLY A 125 6.32 7.60 3.26
CA GLY A 125 5.21 7.46 4.20
C GLY A 125 4.29 8.69 4.22
N ILE A 126 4.84 9.91 4.23
CA ILE A 126 4.06 11.16 4.17
C ILE A 126 3.19 11.19 2.90
N VAL A 127 3.77 10.89 1.75
CA VAL A 127 3.02 10.93 0.47
C VAL A 127 1.94 9.84 0.46
N TYR A 128 2.29 8.62 0.85
CA TYR A 128 1.35 7.49 0.84
C TYR A 128 0.12 7.77 1.72
N ILE A 129 0.35 8.09 3.00
CA ILE A 129 -0.73 8.39 3.96
C ILE A 129 -1.52 9.63 3.54
N GLY A 130 -0.82 10.67 3.06
CA GLY A 130 -1.44 11.90 2.61
C GLY A 130 -2.37 11.71 1.42
N ILE A 131 -1.93 11.00 0.40
CA ILE A 131 -2.74 10.76 -0.80
C ILE A 131 -3.95 9.85 -0.49
N VAL A 132 -3.76 8.75 0.25
CA VAL A 132 -4.87 7.87 0.63
C VAL A 132 -5.90 8.65 1.46
N GLY A 133 -5.46 9.39 2.49
CA GLY A 133 -6.34 10.22 3.30
C GLY A 133 -7.07 11.32 2.52
N GLN A 134 -6.44 11.86 1.48
CA GLN A 134 -7.01 12.87 0.60
C GLN A 134 -8.10 12.28 -0.31
N VAL A 135 -7.82 11.18 -1.03
CA VAL A 135 -8.75 10.66 -2.05
C VAL A 135 -10.03 10.09 -1.45
N VAL A 136 -9.99 9.50 -0.26
CA VAL A 136 -11.19 9.00 0.42
C VAL A 136 -12.16 10.14 0.79
N ARG A 137 -11.68 11.38 0.94
CA ARG A 137 -12.51 12.58 1.16
C ARG A 137 -13.12 13.09 -0.14
N TRP A 138 -12.40 13.00 -1.26
CA TRP A 138 -12.89 13.41 -2.58
C TRP A 138 -13.94 12.46 -3.17
N PHE A 139 -13.94 11.19 -2.75
CA PHE A 139 -14.80 10.13 -3.28
C PHE A 139 -15.66 9.48 -2.19
N PRO A 140 -16.56 10.21 -1.51
CA PRO A 140 -17.31 9.68 -0.36
C PRO A 140 -18.19 8.47 -0.73
N ALA A 141 -18.72 8.41 -1.97
CA ALA A 141 -19.51 7.29 -2.46
C ALA A 141 -18.68 6.12 -3.05
N GLN A 142 -17.36 6.32 -3.27
CA GLN A 142 -16.49 5.37 -3.95
C GLN A 142 -15.10 5.34 -3.27
N ARG A 143 -15.08 5.31 -1.92
CA ARG A 143 -13.84 5.37 -1.13
C ARG A 143 -12.92 4.20 -1.42
N GLY A 144 -13.46 3.00 -1.59
CA GLY A 144 -12.71 1.80 -1.91
C GLY A 144 -12.03 1.89 -3.27
N PHE A 145 -12.77 2.27 -4.30
CA PHE A 145 -12.21 2.49 -5.63
C PHE A 145 -11.11 3.54 -5.64
N ALA A 146 -11.34 4.69 -5.02
CA ALA A 146 -10.39 5.79 -5.00
C ALA A 146 -9.10 5.43 -4.24
N ALA A 147 -9.21 4.82 -3.05
CA ALA A 147 -8.07 4.31 -2.30
C ALA A 147 -7.30 3.25 -3.10
N GLY A 148 -8.04 2.32 -3.72
CA GLY A 148 -7.46 1.29 -4.58
C GLY A 148 -6.71 1.84 -5.79
N MET A 149 -7.26 2.84 -6.47
CA MET A 149 -6.60 3.50 -7.61
C MET A 149 -5.25 4.11 -7.22
N VAL A 150 -5.21 4.91 -6.15
CA VAL A 150 -3.94 5.53 -5.74
C VAL A 150 -2.95 4.52 -5.18
N ALA A 151 -3.43 3.48 -4.47
CA ALA A 151 -2.59 2.40 -4.03
C ALA A 151 -2.02 1.57 -5.20
N ALA A 152 -2.80 1.37 -6.28
CA ALA A 152 -2.31 0.79 -7.52
C ALA A 152 -1.22 1.67 -8.16
N GLY A 153 -1.38 2.99 -8.15
CA GLY A 153 -0.35 3.95 -8.60
C GLY A 153 0.98 3.76 -7.88
N TYR A 154 0.95 3.48 -6.58
CA TYR A 154 2.15 3.13 -5.83
C TYR A 154 2.71 1.76 -6.22
N GLY A 155 1.88 0.71 -6.28
CA GLY A 155 2.33 -0.65 -6.61
C GLY A 155 2.83 -0.78 -8.05
N MET A 156 2.14 -0.15 -9.01
CA MET A 156 2.44 -0.26 -10.44
C MET A 156 3.40 0.83 -10.95
N GLY A 157 3.61 1.92 -10.21
CA GLY A 157 4.49 3.01 -10.64
C GLY A 157 5.92 2.55 -10.96
N ALA A 158 6.42 1.59 -10.21
CA ALA A 158 7.73 0.99 -10.45
C ALA A 158 7.80 0.16 -11.75
N ILE A 159 6.68 -0.36 -12.27
CA ILE A 159 6.68 -1.11 -13.56
C ILE A 159 7.18 -0.19 -14.68
N VAL A 160 6.69 1.07 -14.68
CA VAL A 160 7.08 2.07 -15.68
C VAL A 160 8.53 2.50 -15.52
N THR A 161 9.05 2.57 -14.30
CA THR A 161 10.38 3.10 -14.00
C THR A 161 11.48 2.03 -13.97
N THR A 162 11.15 0.76 -13.73
CA THR A 162 12.13 -0.33 -13.59
C THR A 162 13.03 -0.46 -14.82
N LEU A 163 12.45 -0.51 -16.02
CA LEU A 163 13.24 -0.63 -17.26
C LEU A 163 14.10 0.62 -17.52
N PRO A 164 13.58 1.86 -17.49
CA PRO A 164 14.42 3.05 -17.63
C PRO A 164 15.54 3.15 -16.59
N ILE A 165 15.29 2.77 -15.33
CA ILE A 165 16.31 2.75 -14.28
C ILE A 165 17.38 1.70 -14.59
N SER A 166 16.99 0.48 -15.01
CA SER A 166 17.93 -0.58 -15.38
C SER A 166 18.83 -0.18 -16.54
N VAL A 167 18.25 0.42 -17.58
CA VAL A 167 19.00 0.93 -18.75
C VAL A 167 19.94 2.07 -18.32
N SER A 168 19.46 2.98 -17.50
CA SER A 168 20.29 4.07 -16.97
C SER A 168 21.45 3.57 -16.12
N LEU A 169 21.23 2.56 -15.28
CA LEU A 169 22.30 1.93 -14.49
C LEU A 169 23.40 1.31 -15.36
N SER A 170 23.03 0.65 -16.44
CA SER A 170 24.00 0.00 -17.35
C SER A 170 24.80 1.01 -18.18
N HIS A 171 24.20 2.15 -18.57
CA HIS A 171 24.87 3.14 -19.43
C HIS A 171 25.56 4.27 -18.68
N TYR A 172 24.97 4.76 -17.60
CA TYR A 172 25.43 5.96 -16.88
C TYR A 172 25.91 5.67 -15.45
N GLY A 173 25.80 4.41 -15.00
CA GLY A 173 26.20 4.01 -13.66
C GLY A 173 25.29 4.49 -12.55
N LEU A 174 25.62 4.08 -11.31
CA LEU A 174 24.77 4.28 -10.12
C LEU A 174 24.54 5.76 -9.78
N THR A 175 25.60 6.56 -9.76
CA THR A 175 25.51 7.99 -9.36
C THR A 175 24.57 8.79 -10.26
N SER A 176 24.81 8.74 -11.57
CA SER A 176 23.99 9.48 -12.54
C SER A 176 22.55 9.01 -12.54
N THR A 177 22.31 7.70 -12.43
CA THR A 177 20.95 7.13 -12.35
C THR A 177 20.21 7.65 -11.13
N LEU A 178 20.82 7.61 -9.95
CA LEU A 178 20.20 8.11 -8.71
C LEU A 178 19.91 9.61 -8.78
N LEU A 179 20.79 10.42 -9.39
CA LEU A 179 20.58 11.86 -9.59
C LEU A 179 19.42 12.13 -10.55
N ILE A 180 19.42 11.51 -11.74
CA ILE A 180 18.39 11.73 -12.77
C ILE A 180 17.01 11.36 -12.22
N PHE A 181 16.87 10.16 -11.65
CA PHE A 181 15.59 9.71 -11.14
C PHE A 181 15.18 10.38 -9.84
N GLY A 182 16.13 10.69 -8.93
CA GLY A 182 15.85 11.43 -7.70
C GLY A 182 15.30 12.84 -7.98
N VAL A 183 15.94 13.57 -8.89
CA VAL A 183 15.43 14.90 -9.33
C VAL A 183 14.11 14.74 -10.09
N GLY A 184 13.98 13.74 -10.96
CA GLY A 184 12.76 13.46 -11.71
C GLY A 184 11.57 13.16 -10.78
N PHE A 185 11.74 12.33 -9.75
CA PHE A 185 10.70 12.02 -8.77
C PHE A 185 10.32 13.23 -7.93
N ALA A 186 11.30 14.02 -7.46
CA ALA A 186 11.04 15.27 -6.74
C ALA A 186 10.26 16.27 -7.61
N ALA A 187 10.64 16.42 -8.88
CA ALA A 187 9.98 17.32 -9.81
C ALA A 187 8.55 16.85 -10.13
N LEU A 188 8.36 15.57 -10.50
CA LEU A 188 7.07 15.00 -10.84
C LEU A 188 6.09 15.11 -9.66
N GLY A 189 6.48 14.60 -8.50
CA GLY A 189 5.64 14.61 -7.31
C GLY A 189 5.44 16.03 -6.75
N GLY A 190 6.48 16.86 -6.76
CA GLY A 190 6.41 18.25 -6.32
C GLY A 190 5.49 19.13 -7.20
N LEU A 191 5.52 18.94 -8.52
CA LEU A 191 4.59 19.62 -9.45
C LEU A 191 3.16 19.08 -9.28
N ALA A 192 2.98 17.76 -9.22
CA ALA A 192 1.66 17.17 -9.01
C ALA A 192 1.04 17.62 -7.69
N SER A 193 1.82 17.69 -6.60
CA SER A 193 1.34 18.14 -5.29
C SER A 193 0.83 19.58 -5.27
N ARG A 194 1.38 20.47 -6.12
CA ARG A 194 0.91 21.86 -6.23
C ARG A 194 -0.53 21.96 -6.76
N GLY A 195 -0.97 20.99 -7.55
CA GLY A 195 -2.34 20.90 -8.07
C GLY A 195 -3.33 20.27 -7.08
N LEU A 196 -2.87 19.66 -5.99
CA LEU A 196 -3.74 19.08 -4.99
C LEU A 196 -4.52 20.17 -4.25
N ARG A 197 -5.78 19.85 -3.94
CA ARG A 197 -6.69 20.72 -3.19
C ARG A 197 -7.38 19.90 -2.11
N ASP A 198 -7.64 20.52 -0.97
CA ASP A 198 -8.43 19.89 0.07
C ASP A 198 -9.86 19.62 -0.45
N ALA A 199 -10.42 18.49 -0.05
CA ALA A 199 -11.79 18.16 -0.41
C ALA A 199 -12.73 19.21 0.22
N PRO A 200 -13.76 19.68 -0.51
CA PRO A 200 -14.73 20.58 0.04
C PRO A 200 -15.34 19.97 1.30
N SER A 201 -15.44 20.76 2.37
CA SER A 201 -16.22 20.36 3.53
C SER A 201 -17.68 20.23 3.07
N VAL A 202 -18.18 19.00 3.04
CA VAL A 202 -19.59 18.75 2.79
C VAL A 202 -20.32 19.27 4.02
N THR A 203 -20.85 20.49 3.94
CA THR A 203 -21.86 20.95 4.91
C THR A 203 -23.03 20.00 4.78
N PRO A 204 -23.49 19.34 5.85
CA PRO A 204 -24.63 18.45 5.74
C PRO A 204 -25.81 19.29 5.21
N VAL A 205 -26.24 19.01 3.98
CA VAL A 205 -27.57 19.45 3.55
C VAL A 205 -28.53 18.77 4.53
N ILE A 206 -29.31 19.56 5.25
CA ILE A 206 -30.34 19.10 6.18
C ILE A 206 -31.42 18.38 5.34
N SER A 207 -31.14 17.17 4.94
CA SER A 207 -32.15 16.21 4.55
C SER A 207 -32.53 15.46 5.82
N HIS A 208 -33.80 15.33 6.12
CA HIS A 208 -34.35 14.72 7.34
C HIS A 208 -33.94 13.26 7.62
N GLN A 209 -32.95 12.73 6.93
CA GLN A 209 -32.37 11.37 7.07
C GLN A 209 -30.84 11.31 6.96
N ALA A 210 -30.12 12.45 7.06
CA ALA A 210 -28.66 12.40 7.08
C ALA A 210 -28.21 11.85 8.45
N CYS A 211 -27.76 10.60 8.48
CA CYS A 211 -26.91 10.11 9.57
C CYS A 211 -25.75 11.12 9.72
N VAL A 212 -25.67 11.77 10.87
CA VAL A 212 -24.58 12.69 11.20
C VAL A 212 -23.29 11.88 11.16
N GLU A 213 -22.45 12.13 10.15
CA GLU A 213 -21.15 11.44 10.05
C GLU A 213 -20.32 11.81 11.26
N ARG A 214 -20.13 10.86 12.18
CA ARG A 214 -19.33 11.08 13.39
C ARG A 214 -17.86 11.04 13.02
N HIS A 215 -17.13 12.07 13.34
CA HIS A 215 -15.71 12.16 13.10
C HIS A 215 -14.93 11.88 14.38
N TYR A 216 -14.23 10.75 14.39
CA TYR A 216 -13.38 10.35 15.51
C TYR A 216 -11.95 10.86 15.28
N SER A 217 -11.41 11.56 16.30
CA SER A 217 -9.98 11.81 16.36
C SER A 217 -9.21 10.51 16.61
N SER A 218 -7.92 10.48 16.31
CA SER A 218 -7.11 9.25 16.53
C SER A 218 -7.14 8.78 17.97
N SER A 219 -7.14 9.70 18.96
CA SER A 219 -7.21 9.33 20.36
C SER A 219 -8.56 8.72 20.78
N GLN A 220 -9.65 9.13 20.14
CA GLN A 220 -10.97 8.55 20.35
C GLN A 220 -11.09 7.20 19.64
N MET A 221 -10.56 7.09 18.42
CA MET A 221 -10.53 5.85 17.63
C MET A 221 -9.74 4.74 18.33
N LEU A 222 -8.55 5.05 18.85
CA LEU A 222 -7.71 4.09 19.57
C LEU A 222 -8.34 3.50 20.83
N LYS A 223 -9.33 4.19 21.41
CA LYS A 223 -10.13 3.69 22.54
C LYS A 223 -11.23 2.71 22.10
N GLN A 224 -11.50 2.60 20.81
CA GLN A 224 -12.54 1.72 20.29
C GLN A 224 -11.99 0.33 20.00
N PRO A 225 -12.52 -0.74 20.59
CA PRO A 225 -12.05 -2.09 20.31
C PRO A 225 -12.22 -2.50 18.83
N LEU A 226 -13.17 -1.87 18.13
CA LEU A 226 -13.40 -2.09 16.70
C LEU A 226 -12.19 -1.69 15.84
N PHE A 227 -11.44 -0.63 16.26
CA PHE A 227 -10.18 -0.26 15.60
C PHE A 227 -9.13 -1.35 15.73
N TRP A 228 -8.98 -1.95 16.92
CA TRP A 228 -8.00 -2.99 17.15
C TRP A 228 -8.33 -4.30 16.42
N LEU A 229 -9.63 -4.57 16.21
CA LEU A 229 -10.05 -5.65 15.32
C LEU A 229 -9.58 -5.41 13.87
N LEU A 230 -9.79 -4.20 13.32
CA LEU A 230 -9.32 -3.84 11.99
C LEU A 230 -7.79 -3.91 11.90
N PHE A 231 -7.09 -3.41 12.92
CA PHE A 231 -5.63 -3.48 13.00
C PHE A 231 -5.13 -4.93 12.98
N PHE A 232 -5.72 -5.80 13.79
CA PHE A 232 -5.37 -7.21 13.86
C PHE A 232 -5.64 -7.91 12.52
N MET A 233 -6.80 -7.70 11.92
CA MET A 233 -7.16 -8.27 10.61
C MET A 233 -6.17 -7.83 9.53
N MET A 234 -5.83 -6.54 9.47
CA MET A 234 -4.86 -6.04 8.49
C MET A 234 -3.44 -6.55 8.78
N ALA A 235 -3.06 -6.75 10.03
CA ALA A 235 -1.77 -7.34 10.39
C ALA A 235 -1.68 -8.82 9.96
N CYS A 236 -2.75 -9.61 10.14
CA CYS A 236 -2.82 -10.99 9.68
C CYS A 236 -2.64 -11.09 8.17
N MET A 237 -3.42 -10.31 7.41
CA MET A 237 -3.34 -10.29 5.93
C MET A 237 -1.97 -9.79 5.44
N SER A 238 -1.42 -8.77 6.09
CA SER A 238 -0.08 -8.27 5.75
C SER A 238 0.99 -9.31 6.03
N THR A 239 0.87 -10.06 7.11
CA THR A 239 1.81 -11.15 7.45
C THR A 239 1.71 -12.28 6.42
N SER A 240 0.50 -12.74 6.10
CA SER A 240 0.26 -13.80 5.11
C SER A 240 0.87 -13.45 3.75
N GLY A 241 0.49 -12.33 3.15
CA GLY A 241 0.98 -11.96 1.83
C GLY A 241 2.48 -11.67 1.79
N LEU A 242 3.08 -11.12 2.87
CA LEU A 242 4.52 -10.89 2.94
C LEU A 242 5.33 -12.18 3.21
N MET A 243 4.73 -13.17 3.89
CA MET A 243 5.30 -14.52 3.95
C MET A 243 5.48 -15.10 2.55
N VAL A 244 4.44 -15.08 1.75
CA VAL A 244 4.44 -15.60 0.37
C VAL A 244 5.41 -14.81 -0.50
N THR A 245 5.33 -13.48 -0.48
CA THR A 245 6.18 -12.60 -1.29
C THR A 245 7.66 -12.80 -1.00
N SER A 246 8.04 -12.94 0.27
CA SER A 246 9.44 -13.06 0.67
C SER A 246 10.04 -14.43 0.31
N GLN A 247 9.21 -15.46 0.17
CA GLN A 247 9.66 -16.84 -0.05
C GLN A 247 9.42 -17.35 -1.48
N LEU A 248 8.81 -16.55 -2.36
CA LEU A 248 8.45 -16.95 -3.70
C LEU A 248 9.61 -17.57 -4.49
N ALA A 249 10.79 -16.92 -4.47
CA ALA A 249 11.96 -17.39 -5.19
C ALA A 249 12.52 -18.69 -4.59
N SER A 250 12.59 -18.80 -3.28
CA SER A 250 13.04 -20.01 -2.58
C SER A 250 12.07 -21.17 -2.82
N PHE A 251 10.77 -20.91 -2.75
CA PHE A 251 9.74 -21.90 -3.04
C PHE A 251 9.84 -22.41 -4.48
N ALA A 252 9.97 -21.52 -5.47
CA ALA A 252 10.12 -21.89 -6.88
C ALA A 252 11.38 -22.71 -7.15
N ALA A 253 12.49 -22.39 -6.44
CA ALA A 253 13.74 -23.13 -6.55
C ALA A 253 13.61 -24.55 -5.95
N ASP A 254 13.04 -24.68 -4.75
CA ASP A 254 12.91 -25.98 -4.07
C ASP A 254 11.95 -26.94 -4.77
N VAL A 255 10.88 -26.43 -5.40
CA VAL A 255 9.96 -27.27 -6.19
C VAL A 255 10.45 -27.54 -7.62
N GLY A 256 11.58 -26.94 -8.02
CA GLY A 256 12.26 -27.18 -9.30
C GLY A 256 11.61 -26.50 -10.49
N VAL A 257 10.64 -25.58 -10.30
CA VAL A 257 9.94 -24.92 -11.41
C VAL A 257 10.58 -23.59 -11.83
N GLY A 258 11.39 -22.98 -10.99
CA GLY A 258 11.87 -21.60 -11.15
C GLY A 258 12.60 -21.32 -12.46
N GLN A 259 13.35 -22.31 -13.00
CA GLN A 259 14.15 -22.21 -14.23
C GLN A 259 13.48 -22.89 -15.44
N VAL A 260 12.31 -23.52 -15.25
CA VAL A 260 11.59 -24.14 -16.36
C VAL A 260 11.14 -23.07 -17.34
N LEU A 261 11.40 -23.29 -18.63
CA LEU A 261 11.04 -22.33 -19.68
C LEU A 261 9.58 -22.49 -20.08
N ILE A 262 8.81 -21.42 -19.96
CA ILE A 262 7.45 -21.27 -20.46
C ILE A 262 7.45 -20.11 -21.45
N TRP A 263 7.03 -20.34 -22.68
CA TRP A 263 7.07 -19.36 -23.79
C TRP A 263 8.45 -18.69 -23.99
N GLY A 264 9.54 -19.43 -23.74
CA GLY A 264 10.91 -18.93 -23.89
C GLY A 264 11.45 -18.10 -22.72
N MET A 265 10.69 -17.97 -21.62
CA MET A 265 11.11 -17.27 -20.39
C MET A 265 11.03 -18.22 -19.19
N ALA A 266 11.90 -18.02 -18.21
CA ALA A 266 11.87 -18.82 -16.98
C ALA A 266 10.59 -18.54 -16.16
N ALA A 267 10.04 -19.59 -15.55
CA ALA A 267 8.75 -19.53 -14.86
C ALA A 267 8.74 -18.54 -13.68
N LEU A 268 9.84 -18.43 -12.92
CA LEU A 268 9.90 -17.50 -11.78
C LEU A 268 9.78 -16.02 -12.20
N PRO A 269 10.53 -15.49 -13.16
CA PRO A 269 10.33 -14.12 -13.66
C PRO A 269 8.92 -13.87 -14.22
N LEU A 270 8.32 -14.87 -14.89
CA LEU A 270 6.93 -14.76 -15.36
C LEU A 270 5.95 -14.66 -14.21
N ALA A 271 6.07 -15.54 -13.18
CA ALA A 271 5.25 -15.48 -11.97
C ALA A 271 5.38 -14.11 -11.29
N MET A 272 6.61 -13.65 -11.03
CA MET A 272 6.84 -12.34 -10.39
C MET A 272 6.26 -11.16 -11.19
N SER A 273 6.25 -11.25 -12.51
CA SER A 273 5.67 -10.21 -13.39
C SER A 273 4.14 -10.23 -13.30
N LEU A 274 3.54 -11.42 -13.35
CA LEU A 274 2.09 -11.60 -13.17
C LEU A 274 1.64 -11.13 -11.79
N ASP A 275 2.37 -11.50 -10.74
CA ASP A 275 2.07 -11.13 -9.36
C ASP A 275 2.02 -9.62 -9.15
N ARG A 276 2.98 -8.89 -9.74
CA ARG A 276 2.98 -7.41 -9.69
C ARG A 276 1.79 -6.81 -10.42
N LEU A 277 1.45 -7.35 -11.59
CA LEU A 277 0.32 -6.89 -12.38
C LEU A 277 -1.00 -7.14 -11.65
N THR A 278 -1.23 -8.36 -11.18
CA THR A 278 -2.45 -8.74 -10.46
C THR A 278 -2.58 -7.99 -9.14
N ASN A 279 -1.51 -7.88 -8.35
CA ASN A 279 -1.49 -7.10 -7.11
C ASN A 279 -1.80 -5.60 -7.32
N GLY A 280 -1.36 -5.03 -8.45
CA GLY A 280 -1.71 -3.65 -8.78
C GLY A 280 -3.17 -3.49 -9.19
N LEU A 281 -3.66 -4.37 -10.08
CA LEU A 281 -5.02 -4.31 -10.62
C LEU A 281 -6.10 -4.67 -9.58
N THR A 282 -5.79 -5.55 -8.64
CA THR A 282 -6.73 -5.98 -7.60
C THR A 282 -7.22 -4.83 -6.73
N ARG A 283 -6.37 -3.85 -6.46
CA ARG A 283 -6.67 -2.74 -5.55
C ARG A 283 -7.87 -1.91 -6.02
N PRO A 284 -7.91 -1.35 -7.25
CA PRO A 284 -9.09 -0.66 -7.73
C PRO A 284 -10.27 -1.60 -7.98
N LEU A 285 -10.02 -2.85 -8.42
CA LEU A 285 -11.06 -3.83 -8.69
C LEU A 285 -11.86 -4.14 -7.42
N PHE A 286 -11.23 -4.67 -6.38
CA PHE A 286 -11.92 -4.99 -5.13
C PHE A 286 -12.37 -3.73 -4.38
N GLY A 287 -11.67 -2.61 -4.53
CA GLY A 287 -12.15 -1.32 -4.05
C GLY A 287 -13.53 -0.97 -4.63
N TRP A 288 -13.67 -1.09 -5.95
CA TRP A 288 -14.94 -0.86 -6.67
C TRP A 288 -16.03 -1.91 -6.32
N VAL A 289 -15.64 -3.19 -6.21
CA VAL A 289 -16.56 -4.24 -5.76
C VAL A 289 -17.08 -3.92 -4.36
N SER A 290 -16.19 -3.49 -3.44
CA SER A 290 -16.55 -3.19 -2.06
C SER A 290 -17.48 -1.98 -1.91
N ASP A 291 -17.40 -1.03 -2.83
CA ASP A 291 -18.31 0.11 -2.87
C ASP A 291 -19.74 -0.32 -3.26
N ARG A 292 -19.94 -1.53 -3.83
CA ARG A 292 -21.24 -2.06 -4.29
C ARG A 292 -21.83 -3.12 -3.36
N ILE A 293 -21.03 -4.13 -2.98
CA ILE A 293 -21.52 -5.27 -2.18
C ILE A 293 -21.20 -5.15 -0.68
N GLY A 294 -20.52 -4.07 -0.30
CA GLY A 294 -20.10 -3.78 1.07
C GLY A 294 -18.67 -4.26 1.38
N ARG A 295 -18.04 -3.60 2.37
CA ARG A 295 -16.62 -3.81 2.73
C ARG A 295 -16.36 -5.23 3.20
N GLU A 296 -17.14 -5.67 4.18
CA GLU A 296 -16.94 -6.95 4.87
C GLU A 296 -17.23 -8.15 3.95
N ASN A 297 -18.25 -8.04 3.08
CA ASN A 297 -18.55 -9.08 2.12
C ASN A 297 -17.40 -9.23 1.10
N THR A 298 -16.83 -8.10 0.67
CA THR A 298 -15.70 -8.10 -0.26
C THR A 298 -14.44 -8.66 0.40
N MET A 299 -14.15 -8.28 1.66
CA MET A 299 -13.05 -8.85 2.44
C MET A 299 -13.18 -10.38 2.53
N PHE A 300 -14.38 -10.89 2.85
CA PHE A 300 -14.62 -12.33 2.92
C PHE A 300 -14.30 -13.02 1.60
N VAL A 301 -14.85 -12.51 0.49
CA VAL A 301 -14.64 -13.10 -0.84
C VAL A 301 -13.17 -13.07 -1.24
N ALA A 302 -12.49 -11.93 -1.06
CA ALA A 302 -11.10 -11.77 -1.45
C ALA A 302 -10.16 -12.68 -0.64
N PHE A 303 -10.33 -12.72 0.69
CA PHE A 303 -9.45 -13.50 1.57
C PHE A 303 -9.68 -15.00 1.44
N ILE A 304 -10.93 -15.44 1.18
CA ILE A 304 -11.21 -16.86 0.85
C ILE A 304 -10.63 -17.22 -0.53
N LEU A 305 -10.70 -16.31 -1.50
CA LEU A 305 -10.07 -16.51 -2.80
C LEU A 305 -8.55 -16.70 -2.67
N GLU A 306 -7.89 -15.87 -1.86
CA GLU A 306 -6.45 -15.96 -1.57
C GLU A 306 -6.11 -17.29 -0.90
N ALA A 307 -6.81 -17.66 0.18
CA ALA A 307 -6.61 -18.93 0.88
C ALA A 307 -6.80 -20.14 -0.03
N GLY A 308 -7.86 -20.13 -0.87
CA GLY A 308 -8.12 -21.15 -1.86
C GLY A 308 -7.04 -21.25 -2.93
N ALA A 309 -6.60 -20.11 -3.45
CA ALA A 309 -5.52 -20.04 -4.44
C ALA A 309 -4.21 -20.56 -3.87
N MET A 310 -3.84 -20.19 -2.63
CA MET A 310 -2.64 -20.72 -1.96
C MET A 310 -2.72 -22.25 -1.76
N SER A 311 -3.89 -22.76 -1.37
CA SER A 311 -4.10 -24.20 -1.19
C SER A 311 -3.92 -24.98 -2.50
N LEU A 312 -4.47 -24.46 -3.60
CA LEU A 312 -4.28 -25.01 -4.93
C LEU A 312 -2.83 -24.88 -5.39
N TRP A 313 -2.19 -23.73 -5.12
CA TRP A 313 -0.81 -23.48 -5.49
C TRP A 313 0.15 -24.46 -4.80
N LEU A 314 -0.05 -24.71 -3.52
CA LEU A 314 0.71 -25.69 -2.77
C LEU A 314 0.50 -27.11 -3.30
N THR A 315 -0.72 -27.43 -3.77
CA THR A 315 -1.07 -28.75 -4.33
C THR A 315 -0.43 -28.96 -5.72
N PHE A 316 -0.54 -27.97 -6.59
CA PHE A 316 -0.06 -28.04 -7.97
C PHE A 316 1.31 -27.38 -8.18
N ARG A 317 2.12 -27.23 -7.12
CA ARG A 317 3.38 -26.52 -7.11
C ARG A 317 4.44 -27.03 -8.10
N HIS A 318 4.35 -28.28 -8.56
CA HIS A 318 5.30 -28.89 -9.49
C HIS A 318 4.93 -28.65 -10.97
N ASP A 319 3.74 -28.14 -11.27
CA ASP A 319 3.35 -27.74 -12.62
C ASP A 319 3.75 -26.30 -12.87
N PRO A 320 4.68 -26.01 -13.82
CA PRO A 320 5.19 -24.65 -14.02
C PRO A 320 4.13 -23.66 -14.48
N LEU A 321 3.15 -24.08 -15.29
CA LEU A 321 2.09 -23.20 -15.77
C LEU A 321 1.10 -22.87 -14.64
N LEU A 322 0.65 -23.91 -13.90
CA LEU A 322 -0.22 -23.70 -12.75
C LEU A 322 0.49 -22.91 -11.65
N PHE A 323 1.81 -23.11 -11.46
CA PHE A 323 2.60 -22.31 -10.53
C PHE A 323 2.50 -20.82 -10.86
N ILE A 324 2.69 -20.41 -12.12
CA ILE A 324 2.59 -19.01 -12.56
C ILE A 324 1.16 -18.49 -12.39
N LEU A 325 0.16 -19.22 -12.86
CA LEU A 325 -1.22 -18.73 -12.84
C LEU A 325 -1.78 -18.60 -11.40
N LEU A 326 -1.51 -19.61 -10.56
CA LEU A 326 -2.00 -19.61 -9.18
C LEU A 326 -1.28 -18.60 -8.32
N SER A 327 0.02 -18.34 -8.52
CA SER A 327 0.71 -17.24 -7.85
C SER A 327 0.03 -15.91 -8.18
N GLY A 328 -0.28 -15.66 -9.45
CA GLY A 328 -1.03 -14.46 -9.85
C GLY A 328 -2.40 -14.32 -9.18
N VAL A 329 -3.13 -15.43 -8.95
CA VAL A 329 -4.41 -15.41 -8.23
C VAL A 329 -4.22 -15.14 -6.73
N VAL A 330 -3.17 -15.68 -6.11
CA VAL A 330 -2.80 -15.36 -4.71
C VAL A 330 -2.59 -13.86 -4.56
N PHE A 331 -1.78 -13.25 -5.43
CA PHE A 331 -1.53 -11.80 -5.39
C PHE A 331 -2.73 -10.96 -5.81
N LEU A 332 -3.69 -11.52 -6.55
CA LEU A 332 -4.99 -10.90 -6.78
C LEU A 332 -5.82 -10.84 -5.49
N GLY A 333 -5.70 -11.82 -4.59
CA GLY A 333 -6.40 -11.87 -3.32
C GLY A 333 -5.77 -11.02 -2.20
N TRP A 334 -4.52 -10.56 -2.36
CA TRP A 334 -3.78 -9.84 -1.30
C TRP A 334 -3.73 -8.32 -1.46
N GLY A 335 -3.65 -7.82 -2.69
CA GLY A 335 -3.41 -6.38 -2.92
C GLY A 335 -4.54 -5.46 -2.44
N GLU A 336 -5.76 -5.99 -2.32
CA GLU A 336 -6.97 -5.25 -1.95
C GLU A 336 -6.98 -4.74 -0.51
N ILE A 337 -6.13 -5.23 0.39
CA ILE A 337 -6.01 -4.69 1.77
C ILE A 337 -5.76 -3.19 1.77
N PHE A 338 -5.03 -2.69 0.76
CA PHE A 338 -4.73 -1.26 0.61
C PHE A 338 -5.88 -0.41 0.07
N SER A 339 -6.98 -1.04 -0.34
CA SER A 339 -8.23 -0.36 -0.72
C SER A 339 -9.34 -0.58 0.31
N LEU A 340 -9.49 -1.82 0.79
CA LEU A 340 -10.59 -2.20 1.68
C LEU A 340 -10.43 -1.62 3.08
N PHE A 341 -9.25 -1.75 3.70
CA PHE A 341 -9.04 -1.30 5.07
C PHE A 341 -9.12 0.23 5.24
N PRO A 342 -8.47 1.09 4.40
CA PRO A 342 -8.62 2.54 4.55
C PRO A 342 -10.05 3.01 4.27
N ALA A 343 -10.76 2.38 3.33
CA ALA A 343 -12.16 2.69 3.07
C ALA A 343 -13.06 2.30 4.26
N THR A 344 -12.90 1.08 4.80
CA THR A 344 -13.65 0.60 5.97
C THR A 344 -13.39 1.46 7.20
N LEU A 345 -12.12 1.85 7.43
CA LEU A 345 -11.74 2.73 8.53
C LEU A 345 -12.45 4.08 8.42
N THR A 346 -12.41 4.69 7.23
CA THR A 346 -13.00 6.00 6.98
C THR A 346 -14.53 5.95 7.05
N ASP A 347 -15.16 4.88 6.54
CA ASP A 347 -16.60 4.65 6.63
C ASP A 347 -17.06 4.41 8.08
N THR A 348 -16.17 4.00 8.98
CA THR A 348 -16.48 3.67 10.37
C THR A 348 -16.21 4.86 11.32
N PHE A 349 -15.09 5.54 11.13
CA PHE A 349 -14.61 6.58 12.06
C PHE A 349 -14.68 8.00 11.48
N GLY A 350 -15.19 8.15 10.27
CA GLY A 350 -15.35 9.42 9.59
C GLY A 350 -14.11 9.90 8.84
N SER A 351 -14.32 10.91 8.00
CA SER A 351 -13.32 11.37 7.03
C SER A 351 -12.47 12.56 7.48
N GLN A 352 -12.85 13.27 8.56
CA GLN A 352 -12.17 14.49 9.00
C GLN A 352 -10.69 14.25 9.36
N HIS A 353 -10.39 13.14 10.03
CA HIS A 353 -9.04 12.75 10.46
C HIS A 353 -8.53 11.52 9.66
N ALA A 354 -8.89 11.42 8.37
CA ALA A 354 -8.62 10.22 7.58
C ALA A 354 -7.13 9.88 7.50
N ALA A 355 -6.25 10.87 7.33
CA ALA A 355 -4.81 10.63 7.25
C ALA A 355 -4.23 10.16 8.60
N SER A 356 -4.57 10.84 9.71
CA SER A 356 -4.11 10.43 11.05
C SER A 356 -4.61 9.03 11.42
N ASN A 357 -5.89 8.75 11.19
CA ASN A 357 -6.51 7.49 11.54
C ASN A 357 -5.95 6.34 10.72
N TYR A 358 -5.78 6.57 9.40
CA TYR A 358 -5.17 5.58 8.54
C TYR A 358 -3.69 5.36 8.87
N GLY A 359 -2.97 6.39 9.28
CA GLY A 359 -1.59 6.25 9.75
C GLY A 359 -1.46 5.22 10.89
N TRP A 360 -2.36 5.24 11.87
CA TRP A 360 -2.40 4.24 12.93
C TRP A 360 -2.70 2.84 12.40
N LEU A 361 -3.63 2.71 11.47
CA LEU A 361 -3.94 1.40 10.88
C LEU A 361 -2.78 0.88 10.02
N TYR A 362 -2.10 1.76 9.27
CA TYR A 362 -1.01 1.38 8.37
C TYR A 362 0.22 0.80 9.10
N MET A 363 0.38 1.08 10.41
CA MET A 363 1.39 0.39 11.23
C MET A 363 1.23 -1.13 11.21
N SER A 364 0.03 -1.66 11.04
CA SER A 364 -0.22 -3.10 10.92
C SER A 364 0.51 -3.73 9.74
N GLN A 365 0.68 -2.97 8.64
CA GLN A 365 1.52 -3.38 7.51
C GLN A 365 2.99 -3.50 7.91
N GLY A 366 3.49 -2.57 8.74
CA GLY A 366 4.83 -2.64 9.32
C GLY A 366 5.02 -3.88 10.21
N VAL A 367 4.03 -4.20 11.04
CA VAL A 367 4.02 -5.43 11.85
C VAL A 367 4.07 -6.66 10.94
N GLY A 368 3.25 -6.71 9.88
CA GLY A 368 3.26 -7.79 8.91
C GLY A 368 4.61 -7.94 8.19
N SER A 369 5.30 -6.84 7.89
CA SER A 369 6.61 -6.88 7.24
C SER A 369 7.73 -7.42 8.16
N ILE A 370 7.62 -7.19 9.47
CA ILE A 370 8.57 -7.73 10.46
C ILE A 370 8.31 -9.23 10.69
N LEU A 371 7.05 -9.64 10.72
CA LEU A 371 6.68 -11.03 11.02
C LEU A 371 6.77 -11.93 9.78
N GLY A 372 6.31 -11.49 8.62
CA GLY A 372 6.10 -12.35 7.46
C GLY A 372 7.36 -13.12 7.01
N GLY A 373 8.45 -12.41 6.71
CA GLY A 373 9.69 -13.03 6.25
C GLY A 373 10.37 -13.93 7.30
N PRO A 374 10.68 -13.41 8.50
CA PRO A 374 11.32 -14.19 9.57
C PRO A 374 10.48 -15.39 10.03
N LEU A 375 9.16 -15.24 10.16
CA LEU A 375 8.29 -16.33 10.58
C LEU A 375 8.23 -17.43 9.52
N ALA A 376 8.18 -17.07 8.23
CA ALA A 376 8.26 -18.03 7.14
C ALA A 376 9.58 -18.81 7.16
N ALA A 377 10.71 -18.13 7.34
CA ALA A 377 12.02 -18.75 7.40
C ALA A 377 12.16 -19.70 8.60
N LEU A 378 11.68 -19.29 9.78
CA LEU A 378 11.70 -20.14 10.98
C LEU A 378 10.85 -21.40 10.81
N LEU A 379 9.64 -21.26 10.25
CA LEU A 379 8.76 -22.41 9.99
C LEU A 379 9.36 -23.37 8.97
N TYR A 380 9.96 -22.83 7.91
CA TYR A 380 10.66 -23.64 6.91
C TYR A 380 11.86 -24.40 7.52
N GLN A 381 12.69 -23.72 8.30
CA GLN A 381 13.83 -24.35 8.99
C GLN A 381 13.41 -25.45 9.96
N ALA A 382 12.34 -25.22 10.73
CA ALA A 382 11.84 -26.17 11.72
C ALA A 382 11.18 -27.41 11.10
N SER A 383 10.52 -27.25 9.96
CA SER A 383 9.71 -28.31 9.30
C SER A 383 10.40 -28.92 8.08
N HIS A 384 11.48 -28.30 7.59
CA HIS A 384 12.12 -28.66 6.34
C HIS A 384 11.15 -28.77 5.13
N GLY A 385 10.11 -27.91 5.12
CA GLY A 385 9.10 -27.96 4.07
C GLY A 385 8.20 -26.73 4.00
N TRP A 386 7.53 -26.56 2.86
CA TRP A 386 6.69 -25.40 2.58
C TRP A 386 5.26 -25.53 3.10
N VAL A 387 4.81 -26.78 3.40
CA VAL A 387 3.43 -27.02 3.85
C VAL A 387 3.09 -26.26 5.13
N PRO A 388 3.89 -26.25 6.20
CA PRO A 388 3.58 -25.47 7.39
C PRO A 388 3.59 -23.96 7.15
N VAL A 389 4.50 -23.45 6.29
CA VAL A 389 4.59 -22.03 5.95
C VAL A 389 3.29 -21.56 5.29
N PHE A 390 2.88 -22.25 4.21
CA PHE A 390 1.64 -21.91 3.50
C PHE A 390 0.39 -22.21 4.33
N SER A 391 0.39 -23.27 5.14
CA SER A 391 -0.76 -23.57 6.03
C SER A 391 -1.01 -22.46 7.04
N LEU A 392 0.05 -21.83 7.58
CA LEU A 392 -0.11 -20.68 8.47
C LEU A 392 -0.69 -19.49 7.71
N ALA A 393 -0.17 -19.16 6.52
CA ALA A 393 -0.69 -18.08 5.69
C ALA A 393 -2.17 -18.30 5.36
N ILE A 394 -2.53 -19.48 4.85
CA ILE A 394 -3.92 -19.88 4.57
C ILE A 394 -4.79 -19.75 5.83
N GLY A 395 -4.27 -20.16 6.98
CA GLY A 395 -4.99 -20.06 8.26
C GLY A 395 -5.27 -18.61 8.67
N LEU A 396 -4.32 -17.69 8.44
CA LEU A 396 -4.49 -16.25 8.70
C LEU A 396 -5.54 -15.64 7.76
N ASP A 397 -5.56 -16.04 6.49
CA ASP A 397 -6.53 -15.53 5.51
C ASP A 397 -7.95 -16.03 5.83
N ILE A 398 -8.11 -17.32 6.14
CA ILE A 398 -9.40 -17.90 6.54
C ILE A 398 -9.90 -17.23 7.84
N LEU A 399 -9.01 -17.08 8.85
CA LEU A 399 -9.35 -16.41 10.10
C LEU A 399 -9.86 -15.00 9.82
N THR A 400 -9.14 -14.24 9.00
CA THR A 400 -9.49 -12.84 8.69
C THR A 400 -10.79 -12.77 7.88
N ALA A 401 -11.01 -13.70 6.94
CA ALA A 401 -12.27 -13.81 6.20
C ALA A 401 -13.47 -14.07 7.12
N LEU A 402 -13.33 -15.01 8.05
CA LEU A 402 -14.38 -15.33 9.03
C LEU A 402 -14.63 -14.15 9.98
N LEU A 403 -13.57 -13.48 10.46
CA LEU A 403 -13.70 -12.28 11.29
C LEU A 403 -14.42 -11.15 10.55
N ALA A 404 -14.25 -11.01 9.25
CA ALA A 404 -14.91 -9.97 8.46
C ALA A 404 -16.45 -10.12 8.52
N ILE A 405 -16.98 -11.32 8.36
CA ILE A 405 -18.44 -11.58 8.33
C ILE A 405 -19.01 -11.79 9.73
N ALA A 406 -18.36 -12.63 10.55
CA ALA A 406 -18.92 -13.05 11.83
C ALA A 406 -18.78 -12.00 12.93
N VAL A 407 -17.73 -11.18 12.88
CA VAL A 407 -17.42 -10.22 13.96
C VAL A 407 -17.48 -8.78 13.47
N LEU A 408 -16.70 -8.43 12.44
CA LEU A 408 -16.57 -7.04 11.98
C LEU A 408 -17.90 -6.50 11.47
N LYS A 409 -18.58 -7.23 10.59
CA LYS A 409 -19.85 -6.80 9.96
C LYS A 409 -20.93 -6.46 10.99
N PRO A 410 -21.35 -7.37 11.90
CA PRO A 410 -22.39 -7.07 12.88
C PRO A 410 -21.94 -6.01 13.90
N TRP A 411 -20.68 -6.01 14.28
CA TRP A 411 -20.17 -5.06 15.25
C TRP A 411 -20.12 -3.64 14.67
N ARG A 412 -19.60 -3.49 13.45
CA ARG A 412 -19.56 -2.21 12.75
C ARG A 412 -20.95 -1.65 12.47
N GLN A 413 -21.90 -2.48 12.06
CA GLN A 413 -23.30 -2.06 11.86
C GLN A 413 -23.90 -1.50 13.14
N ARG A 414 -23.73 -2.19 14.30
CA ARG A 414 -24.17 -1.70 15.61
C ARG A 414 -23.43 -0.43 16.05
N PHE A 415 -22.17 -0.27 15.67
CA PHE A 415 -21.36 0.89 16.00
C PHE A 415 -21.81 2.14 15.24
N ILE A 416 -22.16 2.01 13.98
CA ILE A 416 -22.62 3.12 13.11
C ILE A 416 -24.08 3.50 13.44
N SER A 417 -24.92 2.52 13.84
CA SER A 417 -26.33 2.77 14.18
C SER A 417 -26.56 3.45 15.53
N ARG A 418 -25.54 3.52 16.40
CA ARG A 418 -25.54 4.26 17.66
C ARG A 418 -25.23 5.73 17.45
#